data_4baa1435b0b64909070dc0091fd0ab51
#
_entry.id   4baa1435b0b64909070dc0091fd0ab51
#
_cell.length_a   1.000
_cell.length_b   1.000
_cell.length_c   1.000
_cell.angle_alpha   90.00
_cell.angle_beta   90.00
_cell.angle_gamma   90.00
#
_symmetry.space_group_name_H-M   'P 1'
#
loop_
_entity.id
_entity.type
_entity.pdbx_description
1 polymer ?
#
loop_
_entity_poly.entity_id
_entity_poly.type
_entity_poly.pdbx_seq_one_letter_code
_entity_poly.pdbx_strand_id
1 'polypeptide(L)'
;AHMRTAGGQVRHIILSEEGFTSDSISRGKVYDIQAAAFAYAYYLVDNNPYIDAFILNRQVDAITEVETSCAFGLWTVDMSRPDKVIAVMPKNIYQVFKHIDTRKSLRYSEFAKSIVGISDWSEVIPGFDPEKYQ
;
A
#
# COMPACT_ATOMS: atom_id res chain seq x y z
N ALA A 1 8.73 -21.41 -0.06
CA ALA A 1 8.49 -22.55 -0.99
C ALA A 1 7.83 -22.00 -2.24
N HIS A 2 8.48 -22.18 -3.40
CA HIS A 2 7.90 -21.74 -4.66
C HIS A 2 6.78 -22.69 -5.08
N MET A 3 5.63 -22.13 -5.47
CA MET A 3 4.59 -22.93 -6.10
C MET A 3 5.06 -23.35 -7.49
N ARG A 4 5.17 -24.67 -7.70
CA ARG A 4 5.52 -25.23 -9.00
C ARG A 4 4.36 -26.03 -9.57
N THR A 5 4.24 -26.00 -10.90
CA THR A 5 3.37 -26.95 -11.63
C THR A 5 3.95 -28.37 -11.57
N ALA A 6 3.17 -29.38 -11.93
CA ALA A 6 3.66 -30.75 -12.08
C ALA A 6 4.80 -30.87 -13.10
N GLY A 7 4.87 -29.96 -14.09
CA GLY A 7 5.97 -29.86 -15.05
C GLY A 7 7.18 -29.05 -14.56
N GLY A 8 7.23 -28.67 -13.30
CA GLY A 8 8.36 -27.93 -12.69
C GLY A 8 8.40 -26.42 -12.97
N GLN A 9 7.44 -25.87 -13.71
CA GLN A 9 7.37 -24.44 -13.98
C GLN A 9 7.02 -23.67 -12.70
N VAL A 10 7.71 -22.55 -12.44
CA VAL A 10 7.38 -21.64 -11.34
C VAL A 10 6.10 -20.88 -11.70
N ARG A 11 5.14 -20.85 -10.78
CA ARG A 11 3.93 -20.04 -10.92
C ARG A 11 4.17 -18.65 -10.38
N HIS A 12 3.68 -17.67 -11.08
CA HIS A 12 3.61 -16.29 -10.62
C HIS A 12 2.28 -16.03 -9.90
N ILE A 13 2.24 -14.95 -9.13
CA ILE A 13 1.14 -14.58 -8.25
C ILE A 13 0.64 -13.19 -8.64
N ILE A 14 -0.66 -13.01 -8.60
CA ILE A 14 -1.31 -11.70 -8.62
C ILE A 14 -1.92 -11.48 -7.23
N LEU A 15 -1.54 -10.40 -6.57
CA LEU A 15 -2.17 -9.92 -5.35
C LEU A 15 -3.33 -9.01 -5.78
N SER A 16 -4.54 -9.56 -5.81
CA SER A 16 -5.68 -8.99 -6.53
C SER A 16 -6.57 -8.07 -5.70
N GLU A 17 -6.42 -8.06 -4.37
CA GLU A 17 -7.27 -7.28 -3.48
C GLU A 17 -6.55 -7.01 -2.17
N GLU A 18 -5.55 -6.13 -2.22
CA GLU A 18 -4.73 -5.79 -1.07
C GLU A 18 -5.13 -4.43 -0.50
N GLY A 19 -5.22 -4.33 0.82
CA GLY A 19 -5.60 -3.09 1.48
C GLY A 19 -4.92 -2.91 2.84
N PHE A 20 -4.73 -1.63 3.19
CA PHE A 20 -4.20 -1.21 4.50
C PHE A 20 -5.21 -0.26 5.12
N THR A 21 -5.74 -0.63 6.29
CA THR A 21 -6.74 0.20 6.95
C THR A 21 -6.10 1.44 7.58
N SER A 22 -6.84 2.54 7.53
CA SER A 22 -6.54 3.77 8.27
C SER A 22 -7.47 3.95 9.47
N ASP A 23 -8.13 2.90 9.91
CA ASP A 23 -9.04 3.05 11.03
C ASP A 23 -8.35 3.22 12.37
N SER A 24 -9.09 3.88 13.24
CA SER A 24 -8.63 4.62 14.40
C SER A 24 -8.29 3.81 15.65
N ILE A 25 -8.08 2.53 15.55
CA ILE A 25 -7.60 1.76 16.72
C ILE A 25 -6.22 2.24 17.16
N SER A 26 -5.49 2.92 16.32
CA SER A 26 -4.13 3.40 16.59
C SER A 26 -4.03 4.92 16.59
N ARG A 27 -4.27 5.53 17.71
CA ARG A 27 -3.56 6.68 18.31
C ARG A 27 -2.86 7.66 17.34
N GLY A 28 -3.59 8.44 16.56
CA GLY A 28 -3.11 9.73 16.08
C GLY A 28 -2.28 9.81 14.81
N LYS A 29 -1.74 8.72 14.26
CA LYS A 29 -0.97 8.70 13.00
C LYS A 29 -1.46 7.63 12.02
N VAL A 30 -2.73 7.33 12.04
CA VAL A 30 -3.32 6.24 11.26
C VAL A 30 -3.08 6.38 9.75
N TYR A 31 -3.14 7.59 9.22
CA TYR A 31 -2.90 7.84 7.79
C TYR A 31 -1.44 7.67 7.40
N ASP A 32 -0.51 7.99 8.30
CA ASP A 32 0.92 7.76 8.06
C ASP A 32 1.25 6.27 8.13
N ILE A 33 0.64 5.54 9.08
CA ILE A 33 0.83 4.08 9.22
C ILE A 33 0.27 3.36 7.99
N GLN A 34 -0.93 3.71 7.53
CA GLN A 34 -1.51 3.17 6.30
C GLN A 34 -0.59 3.40 5.09
N ALA A 35 -0.10 4.62 4.94
CA ALA A 35 0.78 5.01 3.84
C ALA A 35 2.15 4.31 3.91
N ALA A 36 2.72 4.15 5.12
CA ALA A 36 3.98 3.45 5.33
C ALA A 36 3.85 1.94 5.06
N ALA A 37 2.75 1.32 5.50
CA ALA A 37 2.48 -0.09 5.22
C ALA A 37 2.34 -0.36 3.71
N PHE A 38 1.66 0.54 3.00
CA PHE A 38 1.58 0.46 1.54
C PHE A 38 2.95 0.60 0.87
N ALA A 39 3.77 1.59 1.26
CA ALA A 39 5.11 1.77 0.69
C ALA A 39 5.98 0.53 0.91
N TYR A 40 5.97 -0.03 2.11
CA TYR A 40 6.71 -1.24 2.43
C TYR A 40 6.26 -2.44 1.59
N ALA A 41 4.96 -2.68 1.52
CA ALA A 41 4.39 -3.76 0.71
C ALA A 41 4.71 -3.58 -0.78
N TYR A 42 4.61 -2.35 -1.30
CA TYR A 42 4.96 -2.07 -2.69
C TYR A 42 6.41 -2.46 -3.00
N TYR A 43 7.38 -2.03 -2.20
CA TYR A 43 8.79 -2.37 -2.45
C TYR A 43 9.07 -3.86 -2.30
N LEU A 44 8.41 -4.56 -1.37
CA LEU A 44 8.50 -6.02 -1.28
C LEU A 44 8.00 -6.71 -2.56
N VAL A 45 6.88 -6.25 -3.09
CA VAL A 45 6.27 -6.78 -4.31
C VAL A 45 7.12 -6.47 -5.53
N ASP A 46 7.52 -5.21 -5.69
CA ASP A 46 8.24 -4.74 -6.87
C ASP A 46 9.67 -5.31 -6.99
N ASN A 47 10.22 -5.78 -5.88
CA ASN A 47 11.51 -6.51 -5.85
C ASN A 47 11.34 -8.04 -5.80
N ASN A 48 10.13 -8.57 -5.95
CA ASN A 48 9.86 -10.01 -6.00
C ASN A 48 9.54 -10.46 -7.43
N PRO A 49 10.42 -11.24 -8.08
CA PRO A 49 10.25 -11.63 -9.48
C PRO A 49 9.09 -12.61 -9.73
N TYR A 50 8.40 -13.06 -8.69
CA TYR A 50 7.28 -14.01 -8.79
C TYR A 50 5.91 -13.36 -8.58
N ILE A 51 5.87 -12.04 -8.35
CA ILE A 51 4.62 -11.30 -8.22
C ILE A 51 4.45 -10.41 -9.44
N ASP A 52 3.42 -10.69 -10.24
CA ASP A 52 3.18 -10.00 -11.50
C ASP A 52 2.32 -8.74 -11.34
N ALA A 53 1.49 -8.69 -10.31
CA ALA A 53 0.63 -7.54 -10.04
C ALA A 53 0.29 -7.40 -8.56
N PHE A 54 0.14 -6.14 -8.15
CA PHE A 54 -0.30 -5.72 -6.84
C PHE A 54 -1.44 -4.70 -7.03
N ILE A 55 -2.67 -5.12 -6.74
CA ILE A 55 -3.88 -4.33 -6.95
C ILE A 55 -4.38 -3.84 -5.60
N LEU A 56 -4.28 -2.51 -5.40
CA LEU A 56 -4.70 -1.89 -4.16
C LEU A 56 -6.22 -1.74 -4.10
N ASN A 57 -6.84 -2.23 -3.08
CA ASN A 57 -8.21 -1.97 -2.68
C ASN A 57 -8.18 -0.88 -1.60
N ARG A 58 -8.70 0.29 -1.81
CA ARG A 58 -9.53 0.81 -2.91
C ARG A 58 -9.31 2.31 -3.12
N GLN A 59 -9.98 2.90 -4.10
CA GLN A 59 -9.83 4.33 -4.40
C GLN A 59 -10.46 5.23 -3.33
N VAL A 60 -11.69 4.95 -2.91
CA VAL A 60 -12.43 5.72 -1.90
C VAL A 60 -12.92 4.75 -0.83
N ASP A 61 -12.91 5.16 0.43
CA ASP A 61 -13.47 4.35 1.52
C ASP A 61 -14.91 3.92 1.20
N ALA A 62 -15.28 2.71 1.55
CA ALA A 62 -16.66 2.27 1.52
C ALA A 62 -17.35 2.59 2.85
N ILE A 63 -18.55 3.16 2.78
CA ILE A 63 -19.33 3.56 3.98
C ILE A 63 -19.49 2.39 4.95
N THR A 64 -19.91 1.24 4.43
CA THR A 64 -20.12 0.02 5.24
C THR A 64 -18.85 -0.52 5.88
N GLU A 65 -17.70 -0.31 5.25
CA GLU A 65 -16.41 -0.72 5.80
C GLU A 65 -15.94 0.25 6.89
N VAL A 66 -16.14 1.55 6.70
CA VAL A 66 -15.83 2.57 7.71
C VAL A 66 -16.64 2.34 8.99
N GLU A 67 -17.91 1.96 8.87
CA GLU A 67 -18.76 1.60 10.01
C GLU A 67 -18.27 0.38 10.80
N THR A 68 -17.48 -0.49 10.16
CA THR A 68 -16.87 -1.68 10.78
C THR A 68 -15.37 -1.54 11.04
N SER A 69 -14.88 -0.32 11.06
CA SER A 69 -13.47 0.01 11.33
C SER A 69 -12.48 -0.48 10.25
N CYS A 70 -12.90 -0.45 8.99
CA CYS A 70 -12.12 -0.87 7.84
C CYS A 70 -12.07 0.24 6.77
N ALA A 71 -11.16 1.19 6.90
CA ALA A 71 -11.03 2.33 5.99
C ALA A 71 -9.82 2.17 5.05
N PHE A 72 -9.99 1.44 3.95
CA PHE A 72 -8.90 1.06 3.03
C PHE A 72 -8.63 2.07 1.92
N GLY A 73 -9.52 3.05 1.69
CA GLY A 73 -9.44 3.97 0.57
C GLY A 73 -8.20 4.86 0.56
N LEU A 74 -7.85 5.33 -0.64
CA LEU A 74 -6.90 6.44 -0.84
C LEU A 74 -7.53 7.78 -0.41
N TRP A 75 -8.86 7.86 -0.47
CA TRP A 75 -9.68 9.00 -0.11
C TRP A 75 -10.70 8.63 0.95
N THR A 76 -11.01 9.57 1.84
CA THR A 76 -12.15 9.45 2.75
C THR A 76 -13.47 9.57 1.98
N VAL A 77 -14.55 8.99 2.54
CA VAL A 77 -15.89 9.06 1.98
C VAL A 77 -16.78 10.00 2.79
N ASP A 78 -17.76 10.62 2.14
CA ASP A 78 -18.80 11.42 2.80
C ASP A 78 -19.80 10.50 3.50
N MET A 79 -19.71 10.40 4.82
CA MET A 79 -20.60 9.58 5.65
C MET A 79 -22.03 10.16 5.78
N SER A 80 -22.25 11.43 5.39
CA SER A 80 -23.60 12.03 5.42
C SER A 80 -24.48 11.61 4.23
N ARG A 81 -23.91 10.94 3.24
CA ARG A 81 -24.58 10.54 1.99
C ARG A 81 -24.49 9.02 1.79
N PRO A 82 -25.21 8.22 2.59
CA PRO A 82 -25.12 6.75 2.54
C PRO A 82 -25.59 6.14 1.20
N ASP A 83 -26.30 6.89 0.39
CA ASP A 83 -26.78 6.53 -0.94
C ASP A 83 -25.72 6.67 -2.04
N LYS A 84 -24.57 7.31 -1.76
CA LYS A 84 -23.54 7.62 -2.76
C LYS A 84 -22.13 7.55 -2.19
N VAL A 85 -21.21 7.02 -2.99
CA VAL A 85 -19.78 7.10 -2.68
C VAL A 85 -19.23 8.43 -3.20
N ILE A 86 -18.98 9.37 -2.29
CA ILE A 86 -18.44 10.69 -2.58
C ILE A 86 -17.09 10.83 -1.88
N ALA A 87 -16.01 11.02 -2.65
CA ALA A 87 -14.69 11.29 -2.11
C ALA A 87 -14.62 12.69 -1.50
N VAL A 88 -14.05 12.80 -0.30
CA VAL A 88 -13.96 14.07 0.44
C VAL A 88 -12.52 14.57 0.50
N MET A 89 -11.62 13.80 1.11
CA MET A 89 -10.25 14.23 1.38
C MET A 89 -9.25 13.12 1.02
N PRO A 90 -8.14 13.45 0.33
CA PRO A 90 -7.08 12.47 0.11
C PRO A 90 -6.39 12.16 1.45
N LYS A 91 -6.12 10.87 1.67
CA LYS A 91 -5.28 10.43 2.78
C LYS A 91 -3.80 10.45 2.38
N ASN A 92 -2.89 10.30 3.35
CA ASN A 92 -1.44 10.33 3.07
C ASN A 92 -1.00 9.23 2.09
N ILE A 93 -1.65 8.07 2.13
CA ILE A 93 -1.42 6.97 1.18
C ILE A 93 -1.64 7.40 -0.28
N TYR A 94 -2.52 8.35 -0.56
CA TYR A 94 -2.77 8.83 -1.92
C TYR A 94 -1.50 9.43 -2.56
N GLN A 95 -0.72 10.21 -1.81
CA GLN A 95 0.51 10.80 -2.31
C GLN A 95 1.59 9.74 -2.53
N VAL A 96 1.69 8.75 -1.65
CA VAL A 96 2.59 7.63 -1.83
C VAL A 96 2.17 6.83 -3.07
N PHE A 97 0.92 6.42 -3.17
CA PHE A 97 0.38 5.67 -4.30
C PHE A 97 0.64 6.36 -5.66
N LYS A 98 0.40 7.68 -5.71
CA LYS A 98 0.58 8.48 -6.93
C LYS A 98 2.03 8.51 -7.43
N HIS A 99 2.99 8.32 -6.55
CA HIS A 99 4.41 8.53 -6.87
C HIS A 99 5.29 7.29 -6.70
N ILE A 100 4.77 6.20 -6.12
CA ILE A 100 5.57 5.05 -5.70
C ILE A 100 6.29 4.34 -6.84
N ASP A 101 5.73 4.34 -8.05
CA ASP A 101 6.30 3.76 -9.27
C ASP A 101 6.99 4.80 -10.18
N THR A 102 7.32 5.97 -9.63
CA THR A 102 7.97 7.06 -10.36
C THR A 102 9.36 7.36 -9.78
N ARG A 103 10.13 8.19 -10.48
CA ARG A 103 11.40 8.74 -9.97
C ARG A 103 11.28 9.57 -8.68
N LYS A 104 10.07 9.79 -8.18
CA LYS A 104 9.80 10.46 -6.91
C LYS A 104 9.51 9.49 -5.77
N SER A 105 9.54 8.20 -6.04
CA SER A 105 9.16 7.13 -5.11
C SER A 105 9.86 7.27 -3.75
N LEU A 106 11.18 7.30 -3.73
CA LEU A 106 11.94 7.40 -2.49
C LEU A 106 11.62 8.67 -1.69
N ARG A 107 11.40 9.80 -2.38
CA ARG A 107 11.03 11.06 -1.72
C ARG A 107 9.69 10.96 -1.00
N TYR A 108 8.69 10.34 -1.65
CA TYR A 108 7.33 10.24 -1.08
C TYR A 108 7.17 9.11 -0.07
N SER A 109 8.12 8.18 0.02
CA SER A 109 8.16 7.09 1.00
C SER A 109 9.18 7.29 2.12
N GLU A 110 9.96 8.38 2.12
CA GLU A 110 11.03 8.61 3.10
C GLU A 110 10.53 8.56 4.55
N PHE A 111 9.40 9.20 4.83
CA PHE A 111 8.78 9.21 6.17
C PHE A 111 8.47 7.80 6.70
N ALA A 112 8.21 6.85 5.80
CA ALA A 112 7.81 5.49 6.15
C ALA A 112 8.95 4.72 6.83
N LYS A 113 10.21 5.04 6.53
CA LYS A 113 11.37 4.40 7.16
C LYS A 113 11.34 4.54 8.68
N SER A 114 11.01 5.73 9.20
CA SER A 114 10.92 5.96 10.65
C SER A 114 9.77 5.19 11.30
N ILE A 115 8.69 4.93 10.57
CA ILE A 115 7.53 4.17 11.04
C ILE A 115 7.85 2.67 11.03
N VAL A 116 8.51 2.19 9.99
CA VAL A 116 8.96 0.79 9.87
C VAL A 116 10.13 0.49 10.82
N GLY A 117 10.88 1.51 11.25
CA GLY A 117 12.04 1.36 12.15
C GLY A 117 13.34 0.99 11.43
N ILE A 118 13.52 1.49 10.20
CA ILE A 118 14.69 1.25 9.35
C ILE A 118 15.36 2.56 8.97
N SER A 119 16.64 2.49 8.60
CA SER A 119 17.40 3.61 8.01
C SER A 119 17.38 3.55 6.48
N ASP A 120 17.33 2.33 5.93
CA ASP A 120 17.31 2.10 4.49
C ASP A 120 16.40 0.91 4.14
N TRP A 121 15.76 0.98 2.97
CA TRP A 121 14.86 -0.07 2.50
C TRP A 121 15.57 -1.42 2.27
N SER A 122 16.86 -1.41 1.97
CA SER A 122 17.67 -2.63 1.80
C SER A 122 17.76 -3.48 3.07
N GLU A 123 17.49 -2.91 4.25
CA GLU A 123 17.48 -3.65 5.52
C GLU A 123 16.33 -4.67 5.58
N VAL A 124 15.23 -4.41 4.87
CA VAL A 124 14.00 -5.21 4.94
C VAL A 124 13.52 -5.72 3.57
N ILE A 125 14.04 -5.18 2.48
CA ILE A 125 13.68 -5.57 1.11
C ILE A 125 14.88 -6.29 0.47
N PRO A 126 14.84 -7.61 0.29
CA PRO A 126 15.90 -8.34 -0.39
C PRO A 126 16.08 -7.86 -1.83
N GLY A 127 17.31 -7.48 -2.19
CA GLY A 127 17.63 -7.02 -3.54
C GLY A 127 17.15 -5.60 -3.89
N PHE A 128 16.81 -4.80 -2.87
CA PHE A 128 16.41 -3.41 -3.10
C PHE A 128 17.50 -2.61 -3.81
N ASP A 129 17.15 -2.06 -4.96
CA ASP A 129 18.03 -1.18 -5.74
C ASP A 129 17.42 0.24 -5.78
N PRO A 130 18.00 1.22 -5.07
CA PRO A 130 17.47 2.59 -5.05
C PRO A 130 17.54 3.28 -6.42
N GLU A 131 18.45 2.86 -7.32
CA GLU A 131 18.56 3.46 -8.66
C GLU A 131 17.34 3.18 -9.53
N LYS A 132 16.62 2.09 -9.25
CA LYS A 132 15.35 1.76 -9.89
C LYS A 132 14.28 2.85 -9.68
N TYR A 133 14.38 3.63 -8.61
CA TYR A 133 13.39 4.61 -8.16
C TYR A 133 13.86 6.07 -8.24
N GLN A 134 14.91 6.33 -9.00
CA GLN A 134 15.51 7.66 -9.20
C GLN A 134 15.32 8.20 -10.63
#